data_af26cf9d81a234f79f4b47753dde2948
#
_entry.id   af26cf9d81a234f79f4b47753dde2948
#
_cell.length_a   1.000
_cell.length_b   1.000
_cell.length_c   1.000
_cell.angle_alpha   90.00
_cell.angle_beta   90.00
_cell.angle_gamma   90.00
#
_symmetry.space_group_name_H-M   'P 1'
#
loop_
_entity.id
_entity.type
_entity.pdbx_description
1 polymer ?
#
loop_
_entity_poly.entity_id
_entity_poly.type
_entity_poly.pdbx_seq_one_letter_code
_entity_poly.pdbx_strand_id
1 'polypeptide(L)'
;GNWYAVGGKSFLAQLFKDAGADYFLKDDERSGGVTLDFETVYNQADDADFWRIVNSFPGTFSYEALKEQDPRYADFRAFREKGIIYCNMKNTPFYESMPTEPEIVLADLLHIFHPDLLPDHEPVYYSRLK
;
A
#
# COMPACT_ATOMS: atom_id res chain seq x y z
N GLY A 1 -1.74 -14.78 -10.30
CA GLY A 1 -0.41 -14.24 -10.11
C GLY A 1 0.04 -14.20 -8.66
N ASN A 2 1.31 -13.93 -8.51
CA ASN A 2 1.90 -13.80 -7.18
C ASN A 2 1.67 -12.39 -6.61
N TRP A 3 1.45 -12.36 -5.29
CA TRP A 3 1.26 -11.13 -4.55
C TRP A 3 2.46 -10.92 -3.63
N TYR A 4 3.11 -9.78 -3.73
CA TYR A 4 4.28 -9.47 -2.91
C TYR A 4 3.87 -8.53 -1.78
N ALA A 5 4.16 -8.93 -0.55
CA ALA A 5 3.82 -8.17 0.64
C ALA A 5 5.02 -8.10 1.58
N VAL A 6 4.91 -7.36 2.67
CA VAL A 6 5.95 -7.29 3.69
C VAL A 6 5.47 -8.03 4.95
N GLY A 7 6.37 -8.73 5.62
CA GLY A 7 6.05 -9.45 6.85
C GLY A 7 5.67 -8.51 7.99
N GLY A 8 5.03 -9.06 9.02
CA GLY A 8 4.53 -8.28 10.15
C GLY A 8 5.61 -7.66 11.02
N LYS A 9 6.84 -8.17 10.96
CA LYS A 9 7.99 -7.61 11.70
C LYS A 9 8.89 -6.74 10.83
N SER A 10 8.47 -6.41 9.61
CA SER A 10 9.23 -5.54 8.73
C SER A 10 9.20 -4.09 9.24
N PHE A 11 10.21 -3.33 8.80
CA PHE A 11 10.26 -1.89 9.09
C PHE A 11 9.01 -1.18 8.56
N LEU A 12 8.56 -1.54 7.37
CA LEU A 12 7.39 -0.92 6.74
C LEU A 12 6.10 -1.27 7.50
N ALA A 13 5.97 -2.50 7.99
CA ALA A 13 4.81 -2.89 8.81
C ALA A 13 4.75 -2.09 10.12
N GLN A 14 5.92 -1.75 10.69
CA GLN A 14 5.97 -0.88 11.87
C GLN A 14 5.43 0.51 11.55
N LEU A 15 5.76 1.05 10.37
CA LEU A 15 5.22 2.35 9.95
C LEU A 15 3.69 2.28 9.77
N PHE A 16 3.16 1.20 9.23
CA PHE A 16 1.71 1.01 9.12
C PHE A 16 1.06 1.04 10.49
N LYS A 17 1.65 0.33 11.46
CA LYS A 17 1.16 0.31 12.84
C LYS A 17 1.20 1.70 13.47
N ASP A 18 2.30 2.42 13.28
CA ASP A 18 2.48 3.77 13.82
C ASP A 18 1.47 4.75 13.20
N ALA A 19 1.04 4.49 11.98
CA ALA A 19 0.00 5.28 11.30
C ALA A 19 -1.42 4.87 11.71
N GLY A 20 -1.56 3.90 12.61
CA GLY A 20 -2.87 3.44 13.08
C GLY A 20 -3.56 2.43 12.17
N ALA A 21 -2.84 1.83 11.23
CA ALA A 21 -3.41 0.82 10.34
C ALA A 21 -3.44 -0.55 11.00
N ASP A 22 -4.47 -1.35 10.67
CA ASP A 22 -4.59 -2.74 11.07
C ASP A 22 -4.12 -3.61 9.88
N TYR A 23 -2.81 -3.87 9.84
CA TYR A 23 -2.21 -4.57 8.71
C TYR A 23 -2.56 -6.06 8.74
N PHE A 24 -2.97 -6.62 7.57
CA PHE A 24 -3.45 -8.01 7.51
C PHE A 24 -2.37 -9.05 7.85
N LEU A 25 -1.09 -8.71 7.70
CA LEU A 25 0.03 -9.57 8.09
C LEU A 25 0.70 -9.13 9.39
N LYS A 26 0.03 -8.37 10.24
CA LYS A 26 0.62 -7.84 11.48
C LYS A 26 1.18 -8.92 12.40
N ASP A 27 0.61 -10.11 12.37
CA ASP A 27 1.04 -11.24 13.20
C ASP A 27 2.04 -12.16 12.50
N ASP A 28 2.39 -11.89 11.25
CA ASP A 28 3.43 -12.62 10.53
C ASP A 28 4.79 -12.33 11.14
N GLU A 29 5.57 -13.36 11.41
CA GLU A 29 6.84 -13.22 12.12
C GLU A 29 8.02 -12.85 11.23
N ARG A 30 7.82 -12.78 9.91
CA ARG A 30 8.88 -12.45 8.96
C ARG A 30 9.18 -10.96 8.95
N SER A 31 10.45 -10.62 8.79
CA SER A 31 10.90 -9.22 8.71
C SER A 31 11.13 -8.72 7.28
N GLY A 32 11.07 -9.61 6.30
CA GLY A 32 11.32 -9.28 4.89
C GLY A 32 10.06 -9.41 4.04
N GLY A 33 10.26 -9.55 2.74
CA GLY A 33 9.20 -9.75 1.78
C GLY A 33 8.54 -11.11 1.88
N VAL A 34 7.27 -11.17 1.56
CA VAL A 34 6.44 -12.38 1.60
C VAL A 34 5.73 -12.51 0.26
N THR A 35 5.77 -13.70 -0.33
CA THR A 35 5.04 -13.98 -1.56
C THR A 35 3.79 -14.81 -1.23
N LEU A 36 2.64 -14.34 -1.64
CA LEU A 36 1.35 -14.98 -1.39
C LEU A 36 0.60 -15.17 -2.71
N ASP A 37 -0.34 -16.13 -2.74
CA ASP A 37 -1.23 -16.24 -3.87
C ASP A 37 -2.46 -15.33 -3.70
N PHE A 38 -3.19 -15.13 -4.79
CA PHE A 38 -4.36 -14.26 -4.79
C PHE A 38 -5.40 -14.69 -3.75
N GLU A 39 -5.69 -15.98 -3.69
CA GLU A 39 -6.77 -16.49 -2.82
C GLU A 39 -6.45 -16.29 -1.34
N THR A 40 -5.19 -16.47 -0.95
CA THR A 40 -4.76 -16.22 0.42
C THR A 40 -4.96 -14.75 0.79
N VAL A 41 -4.55 -13.84 -0.09
CA VAL A 41 -4.73 -12.40 0.14
C VAL A 41 -6.20 -12.03 0.17
N TYR A 42 -6.99 -12.55 -0.75
CA TYR A 42 -8.42 -12.27 -0.83
C TYR A 42 -9.14 -12.72 0.44
N ASN A 43 -8.84 -13.92 0.93
CA ASN A 43 -9.48 -14.45 2.14
C ASN A 43 -9.16 -13.62 3.39
N GLN A 44 -8.00 -12.97 3.43
CA GLN A 44 -7.55 -12.20 4.60
C GLN A 44 -7.82 -10.71 4.50
N ALA A 45 -7.92 -10.16 3.31
CA ALA A 45 -7.92 -8.71 3.10
C ALA A 45 -8.99 -8.21 2.13
N ASP A 46 -9.98 -9.03 1.78
CA ASP A 46 -11.01 -8.63 0.80
C ASP A 46 -11.86 -7.45 1.29
N ASP A 47 -11.99 -7.27 2.60
CA ASP A 47 -12.76 -6.18 3.21
C ASP A 47 -11.90 -5.05 3.77
N ALA A 48 -10.60 -5.07 3.53
CA ALA A 48 -9.71 -4.00 3.97
C ALA A 48 -10.08 -2.66 3.31
N ASP A 49 -9.95 -1.57 4.06
CA ASP A 49 -10.30 -0.24 3.57
C ASP A 49 -9.27 0.32 2.58
N PHE A 50 -8.00 -0.06 2.75
CA PHE A 50 -6.91 0.47 1.94
C PHE A 50 -6.06 -0.66 1.35
N TRP A 51 -5.56 -0.40 0.14
CA TRP A 51 -4.66 -1.29 -0.57
C TRP A 51 -3.46 -0.47 -1.05
N ARG A 52 -2.28 -0.82 -0.54
CA ARG A 52 -1.04 -0.17 -0.91
C ARG A 52 -0.41 -0.87 -2.09
N ILE A 53 -0.12 -0.12 -3.15
CA ILE A 53 0.58 -0.64 -4.33
C ILE A 53 1.82 0.22 -4.59
N VAL A 54 2.98 -0.43 -4.71
CA VAL A 54 4.24 0.19 -5.14
C VAL A 54 4.76 -0.62 -6.30
N ASN A 55 4.89 0.00 -7.46
CA ASN A 55 5.42 -0.66 -8.66
C ASN A 55 6.16 0.34 -9.55
N SER A 56 6.76 -0.18 -10.64
CA SER A 56 7.32 0.63 -11.71
C SER A 56 6.43 0.45 -12.93
N PHE A 57 5.68 1.49 -13.28
CA PHE A 57 4.71 1.42 -14.37
C PHE A 57 4.98 2.53 -15.38
N PRO A 58 5.13 2.20 -16.67
CA PRO A 58 5.34 3.22 -17.71
C PRO A 58 4.02 3.95 -17.99
N GLY A 59 4.03 5.27 -17.82
CA GLY A 59 2.84 6.08 -18.02
C GLY A 59 1.98 6.20 -16.76
N THR A 60 0.68 6.37 -16.94
CA THR A 60 -0.26 6.58 -15.85
C THR A 60 -0.90 5.27 -15.42
N PHE A 61 -0.65 4.87 -14.16
CA PHE A 61 -1.33 3.74 -13.55
C PHE A 61 -2.74 4.16 -13.11
N SER A 62 -3.70 3.24 -13.21
CA SER A 62 -5.10 3.54 -12.90
C SER A 62 -5.83 2.28 -12.44
N TYR A 63 -7.06 2.45 -11.95
CA TYR A 63 -7.93 1.30 -11.63
C TYR A 63 -8.17 0.43 -12.85
N GLU A 64 -8.32 1.01 -14.02
CA GLU A 64 -8.49 0.25 -15.25
C GLU A 64 -7.26 -0.58 -15.59
N ALA A 65 -6.07 0.01 -15.48
CA ALA A 65 -4.82 -0.71 -15.72
C ALA A 65 -4.66 -1.88 -14.74
N LEU A 66 -5.04 -1.68 -13.48
CA LEU A 66 -4.99 -2.74 -12.47
C LEU A 66 -5.97 -3.87 -12.82
N LYS A 67 -7.18 -3.53 -13.21
CA LYS A 67 -8.20 -4.50 -13.58
C LYS A 67 -7.80 -5.31 -14.82
N GLU A 68 -7.09 -4.67 -15.75
CA GLU A 68 -6.56 -5.36 -16.93
C GLU A 68 -5.52 -6.42 -16.58
N GLN A 69 -4.76 -6.22 -15.52
CA GLN A 69 -3.79 -7.21 -15.04
C GLN A 69 -4.49 -8.46 -14.50
N ASP A 70 -5.56 -8.27 -13.73
CA ASP A 70 -6.37 -9.36 -13.21
C ASP A 70 -7.76 -8.81 -12.84
N PRO A 71 -8.83 -9.21 -13.56
CA PRO A 71 -10.18 -8.72 -13.28
C PRO A 71 -10.67 -8.99 -11.85
N ARG A 72 -10.11 -10.00 -11.17
CA ARG A 72 -10.49 -10.35 -9.79
C ARG A 72 -10.08 -9.26 -8.79
N TYR A 73 -9.15 -8.39 -9.15
CA TYR A 73 -8.75 -7.27 -8.27
C TYR A 73 -9.92 -6.34 -7.99
N ALA A 74 -10.90 -6.27 -8.89
CA ALA A 74 -12.10 -5.46 -8.69
C ALA A 74 -13.03 -5.99 -7.59
N ASP A 75 -12.81 -7.22 -7.11
CA ASP A 75 -13.60 -7.81 -6.04
C ASP A 75 -13.17 -7.35 -4.65
N PHE A 76 -12.00 -6.71 -4.52
CA PHE A 76 -11.57 -6.13 -3.25
C PHE A 76 -12.35 -4.86 -2.94
N ARG A 77 -12.73 -4.70 -1.67
CA ARG A 77 -13.41 -3.49 -1.20
C ARG A 77 -12.59 -2.23 -1.49
N ALA A 78 -11.28 -2.28 -1.25
CA ALA A 78 -10.41 -1.14 -1.52
C ALA A 78 -10.42 -0.72 -2.98
N PHE A 79 -10.61 -1.65 -3.91
CA PHE A 79 -10.78 -1.33 -5.33
C PHE A 79 -12.11 -0.62 -5.57
N ARG A 80 -13.21 -1.23 -5.10
CA ARG A 80 -14.57 -0.70 -5.33
C ARG A 80 -14.77 0.68 -4.70
N GLU A 81 -14.18 0.91 -3.52
CA GLU A 81 -14.37 2.16 -2.76
C GLU A 81 -13.23 3.16 -2.94
N LYS A 82 -12.34 2.93 -3.91
CA LYS A 82 -11.26 3.85 -4.26
C LYS A 82 -10.26 4.06 -3.12
N GLY A 83 -9.96 2.99 -2.39
CA GLY A 83 -9.01 3.01 -1.27
C GLY A 83 -7.59 2.59 -1.63
N ILE A 84 -7.22 2.57 -2.91
CA ILE A 84 -5.86 2.22 -3.31
C ILE A 84 -4.94 3.43 -3.13
N ILE A 85 -3.83 3.22 -2.43
CA ILE A 85 -2.75 4.20 -2.30
C ILE A 85 -1.56 3.72 -3.12
N TYR A 86 -0.89 4.63 -3.80
CA TYR A 86 0.02 4.27 -4.87
C TYR A 86 1.32 5.06 -4.86
N CYS A 87 2.42 4.38 -5.15
CA CYS A 87 3.71 5.00 -5.43
C CYS A 87 4.31 4.36 -6.69
N ASN A 88 4.64 5.18 -7.69
CA ASN A 88 5.33 4.70 -8.89
C ASN A 88 6.84 4.91 -8.72
N MET A 89 7.59 3.80 -8.64
CA MET A 89 9.03 3.85 -8.43
C MET A 89 9.80 4.43 -9.62
N LYS A 90 9.18 4.57 -10.78
CA LYS A 90 9.81 5.27 -11.92
C LYS A 90 9.95 6.76 -11.64
N ASN A 91 9.08 7.33 -10.83
CA ASN A 91 9.06 8.76 -10.50
C ASN A 91 9.64 9.04 -9.11
N THR A 92 9.48 8.09 -8.18
CA THR A 92 9.87 8.25 -6.78
C THR A 92 10.59 6.98 -6.31
N PRO A 93 11.88 7.04 -5.95
CA PRO A 93 12.66 5.86 -5.55
C PRO A 93 12.31 5.43 -4.11
N PHE A 94 11.15 4.80 -3.93
CA PHE A 94 10.57 4.50 -2.62
C PHE A 94 11.51 3.71 -1.72
N TYR A 95 11.98 2.55 -2.19
CA TYR A 95 12.76 1.65 -1.34
C TYR A 95 14.19 2.13 -1.10
N GLU A 96 14.69 3.03 -1.95
CA GLU A 96 16.02 3.63 -1.77
C GLU A 96 15.98 4.80 -0.80
N SER A 97 14.89 5.58 -0.81
CA SER A 97 14.75 6.80 -0.02
C SER A 97 14.07 6.58 1.32
N MET A 98 13.14 5.65 1.40
CA MET A 98 12.30 5.43 2.59
C MET A 98 13.11 5.19 3.87
N PRO A 99 14.20 4.40 3.85
CA PRO A 99 14.96 4.17 5.09
C PRO A 99 15.60 5.43 5.68
N THR A 100 15.83 6.46 4.86
CA THR A 100 16.42 7.73 5.32
C THR A 100 15.38 8.78 5.65
N GLU A 101 14.11 8.56 5.25
CA GLU A 101 13.02 9.50 5.43
C GLU A 101 11.76 8.84 5.99
N PRO A 102 11.86 7.98 7.02
CA PRO A 102 10.69 7.25 7.52
C PRO A 102 9.59 8.18 8.05
N GLU A 103 9.96 9.34 8.59
CA GLU A 103 9.00 10.32 9.09
C GLU A 103 8.13 10.88 7.97
N ILE A 104 8.65 10.99 6.75
CA ILE A 104 7.87 11.47 5.60
C ILE A 104 6.89 10.39 5.14
N VAL A 105 7.33 9.14 5.11
CA VAL A 105 6.45 8.00 4.78
C VAL A 105 5.33 7.91 5.80
N LEU A 106 5.65 8.05 7.09
CA LEU A 106 4.65 8.04 8.15
C LEU A 106 3.67 9.19 8.01
N ALA A 107 4.15 10.39 7.68
CA ALA A 107 3.28 11.55 7.47
C ALA A 107 2.32 11.34 6.29
N ASP A 108 2.80 10.75 5.19
CA ASP A 108 1.95 10.40 4.04
C ASP A 108 0.83 9.44 4.45
N LEU A 109 1.17 8.39 5.21
CA LEU A 109 0.20 7.40 5.67
C LEU A 109 -0.81 8.03 6.63
N LEU A 110 -0.36 8.84 7.58
CA LEU A 110 -1.24 9.53 8.51
C LEU A 110 -2.20 10.46 7.78
N HIS A 111 -1.71 11.19 6.80
CA HIS A 111 -2.55 12.09 6.00
C HIS A 111 -3.64 11.32 5.24
N ILE A 112 -3.31 10.14 4.72
CA ILE A 112 -4.26 9.32 3.96
C ILE A 112 -5.26 8.63 4.89
N PHE A 113 -4.79 8.00 5.98
CA PHE A 113 -5.64 7.24 6.89
C PHE A 113 -6.45 8.12 7.83
N HIS A 114 -5.89 9.27 8.22
CA HIS A 114 -6.48 10.20 9.18
C HIS A 114 -6.30 11.64 8.67
N PRO A 115 -7.07 12.04 7.65
CA PRO A 115 -6.88 13.36 7.00
C PRO A 115 -6.95 14.55 7.95
N ASP A 116 -7.70 14.42 9.05
CA ASP A 116 -7.87 15.50 10.01
C ASP A 116 -6.63 15.78 10.84
N LEU A 117 -5.68 14.83 10.92
CA LEU A 117 -4.46 14.98 11.70
C LEU A 117 -3.41 15.84 11.00
N LEU A 118 -3.28 15.70 9.69
CA LEU A 118 -2.30 16.41 8.89
C LEU A 118 -2.94 16.96 7.62
N PRO A 119 -3.91 17.89 7.74
CA PRO A 119 -4.68 18.34 6.56
C PRO A 119 -3.84 19.09 5.52
N ASP A 120 -2.76 19.76 5.96
CA ASP A 120 -1.92 20.57 5.06
C ASP A 120 -0.69 19.82 4.54
N HIS A 121 -0.53 18.55 4.91
CA HIS A 121 0.61 17.76 4.44
C HIS A 121 0.47 17.43 2.96
N GLU A 122 1.51 17.70 2.18
CA GLU A 122 1.58 17.32 0.77
C GLU A 122 2.28 15.96 0.65
N PRO A 123 1.59 14.92 0.12
CA PRO A 123 2.19 13.59 -0.02
C PRO A 123 3.44 13.59 -0.91
N VAL A 124 4.46 12.88 -0.48
CA VAL A 124 5.72 12.74 -1.21
C VAL A 124 5.81 11.36 -1.88
N TYR A 125 5.48 10.31 -1.15
CA TYR A 125 5.62 8.92 -1.62
C TYR A 125 4.30 8.34 -2.12
N TYR A 126 3.23 8.51 -1.34
CA TYR A 126 1.95 7.90 -1.64
C TYR A 126 0.93 8.92 -2.07
N SER A 127 0.12 8.56 -3.04
CA SER A 127 -1.08 9.31 -3.40
C SER A 127 -2.23 8.33 -3.62
N ARG A 128 -3.45 8.83 -3.55
CA ARG A 128 -4.60 8.00 -3.89
C ARG A 128 -4.62 7.76 -5.39
N LEU A 129 -4.81 6.51 -5.77
CA LEU A 129 -4.91 6.12 -7.18
C LEU A 129 -6.20 6.71 -7.78
N LYS A 130 -6.08 7.21 -8.99
CA LYS A 130 -7.20 7.84 -9.71
C LYS A 130 -7.70 7.00 -10.86
#